data_157fcdfc75735af551e8f28511b4ff5d
#
_entry.id   157fcdfc75735af551e8f28511b4ff5d
#
_cell.length_a   1.000
_cell.length_b   1.000
_cell.length_c   1.000
_cell.angle_alpha   90.00
_cell.angle_beta   90.00
_cell.angle_gamma   90.00
#
_symmetry.space_group_name_H-M   'P 1'
#
loop_
_entity.id
_entity.type
_entity.pdbx_description
1 polymer ?
#
loop_
_entity_poly.entity_id
_entity_poly.type
_entity_poly.pdbx_seq_one_letter_code
_entity_poly.pdbx_strand_id
1 'polypeptide(L)'
;MTNLTPTRRGRCAGMQDWRAQYRALQMTGEEAAAQIRDGDVLVFSPLTNWPREVDAALAAKLKAEGGHVEIDSHFAPKGSCLLAPECAEHVAYHSDFFGEERISSSRR
;
A
#
# COMPACT_ATOMS: atom_id res chain seq x y z
N MET A 1 13.81 -28.01 2.68
CA MET A 1 13.54 -26.76 1.99
C MET A 1 13.67 -26.92 0.49
N THR A 2 12.76 -26.38 -0.21
CA THR A 2 12.79 -26.52 -1.66
C THR A 2 13.82 -25.60 -2.28
N ASN A 3 14.14 -25.85 -3.52
CA ASN A 3 15.04 -25.04 -4.30
C ASN A 3 14.49 -23.61 -4.37
N LEU A 4 15.30 -22.66 -3.97
CA LEU A 4 14.92 -21.26 -3.93
C LEU A 4 15.07 -20.55 -5.27
N THR A 5 15.76 -21.17 -6.23
CA THR A 5 15.95 -20.57 -7.53
C THR A 5 15.47 -21.52 -8.63
N PRO A 6 14.19 -21.84 -8.63
CA PRO A 6 13.64 -22.69 -9.67
C PRO A 6 13.72 -22.01 -11.02
N THR A 7 13.81 -22.79 -12.07
CA THR A 7 13.68 -22.26 -13.41
C THR A 7 12.30 -21.65 -13.57
N ARG A 8 12.15 -20.80 -14.57
CA ARG A 8 10.85 -20.20 -14.86
C ARG A 8 9.79 -21.27 -15.05
N ARG A 9 10.15 -22.35 -15.73
CA ARG A 9 9.24 -23.48 -15.92
C ARG A 9 8.85 -24.10 -14.59
N GLY A 10 9.83 -24.30 -13.72
CA GLY A 10 9.57 -24.89 -12.41
C GLY A 10 8.63 -24.05 -11.57
N ARG A 11 8.77 -22.72 -11.62
CA ARG A 11 7.84 -21.86 -10.90
C ARG A 11 6.42 -22.00 -11.41
N CYS A 12 6.26 -22.01 -12.72
CA CYS A 12 4.94 -22.17 -13.31
C CYS A 12 4.33 -23.53 -12.99
N ALA A 13 5.16 -24.58 -13.01
CA ALA A 13 4.68 -25.92 -12.69
C ALA A 13 4.24 -26.04 -11.23
N GLY A 14 4.93 -25.32 -10.31
CA GLY A 14 4.57 -25.33 -8.90
C GLY A 14 3.28 -24.57 -8.59
N MET A 15 2.74 -23.84 -9.56
CA MET A 15 1.50 -23.07 -9.39
C MET A 15 0.39 -23.62 -10.27
N GLN A 16 0.22 -24.94 -10.25
CA GLN A 16 -0.78 -25.58 -11.10
C GLN A 16 -2.19 -25.07 -10.88
N ASP A 17 -2.48 -24.65 -9.66
CA ASP A 17 -3.81 -24.18 -9.30
C ASP A 17 -3.79 -22.69 -8.93
N TRP A 18 -3.12 -21.90 -9.75
CA TRP A 18 -2.95 -20.48 -9.47
C TRP A 18 -4.28 -19.73 -9.41
N ARG A 19 -5.28 -20.17 -10.17
CA ARG A 19 -6.60 -19.52 -10.14
C ARG A 19 -7.27 -19.66 -8.79
N ALA A 20 -7.18 -20.86 -8.21
CA ALA A 20 -7.74 -21.08 -6.87
C ALA A 20 -6.97 -20.28 -5.83
N GLN A 21 -5.65 -20.23 -5.93
CA GLN A 21 -4.84 -19.43 -5.03
C GLN A 21 -5.15 -17.94 -5.16
N TYR A 22 -5.32 -17.47 -6.37
CA TYR A 22 -5.68 -16.08 -6.62
C TYR A 22 -7.02 -15.73 -5.94
N ARG A 23 -8.02 -16.57 -6.14
CA ARG A 23 -9.33 -16.35 -5.51
C ARG A 23 -9.24 -16.39 -3.99
N ALA A 24 -8.46 -17.29 -3.46
CA ALA A 24 -8.29 -17.44 -2.01
C ALA A 24 -7.62 -16.23 -1.38
N LEU A 25 -6.77 -15.53 -2.14
CA LEU A 25 -6.03 -14.37 -1.66
C LEU A 25 -6.73 -13.04 -1.92
N GLN A 26 -7.84 -13.07 -2.67
CA GLN A 26 -8.59 -11.84 -2.91
C GLN A 26 -9.23 -11.33 -1.64
N MET A 27 -9.19 -10.02 -1.46
CA MET A 27 -9.81 -9.37 -0.31
C MET A 27 -10.23 -7.97 -0.68
N THR A 28 -11.12 -7.40 0.10
CA THR A 28 -11.54 -6.01 -0.08
C THR A 28 -10.44 -5.07 0.43
N GLY A 29 -10.57 -3.78 0.08
CA GLY A 29 -9.66 -2.76 0.61
C GLY A 29 -9.71 -2.69 2.13
N GLU A 30 -10.89 -2.82 2.71
CA GLU A 30 -11.07 -2.82 4.16
C GLU A 30 -10.38 -4.02 4.81
N GLU A 31 -10.52 -5.19 4.22
CA GLU A 31 -9.86 -6.39 4.74
C GLU A 31 -8.33 -6.25 4.67
N ALA A 32 -7.82 -5.69 3.58
CA ALA A 32 -6.39 -5.46 3.44
C ALA A 32 -5.91 -4.42 4.45
N ALA A 33 -6.64 -3.33 4.61
CA ALA A 33 -6.28 -2.29 5.58
C ALA A 33 -6.30 -2.82 7.01
N ALA A 34 -7.18 -3.76 7.31
CA ALA A 34 -7.26 -4.34 8.64
C ALA A 34 -5.99 -5.11 9.03
N GLN A 35 -5.21 -5.55 8.07
CA GLN A 35 -3.96 -6.26 8.32
C GLN A 35 -2.79 -5.32 8.59
N ILE A 36 -2.93 -4.04 8.31
CA ILE A 36 -1.90 -3.04 8.52
C ILE A 36 -1.93 -2.61 9.96
N ARG A 37 -0.77 -2.62 10.60
CA ARG A 37 -0.63 -2.33 12.03
C ARG A 37 0.01 -0.97 12.23
N ASP A 38 -0.22 -0.43 13.42
CA ASP A 38 0.45 0.79 13.85
C ASP A 38 1.97 0.61 13.77
N GLY A 39 2.63 1.57 13.15
CA GLY A 39 4.08 1.54 12.99
C GLY A 39 4.57 0.82 11.74
N ASP A 40 3.68 0.26 10.94
CA ASP A 40 4.08 -0.42 9.71
C ASP A 40 4.66 0.56 8.69
N VAL A 41 5.58 0.04 7.89
CA VAL A 41 6.13 0.74 6.74
C VAL A 41 5.53 0.13 5.49
N LEU A 42 4.87 0.96 4.69
CA LEU A 42 4.18 0.53 3.49
C LEU A 42 4.94 1.01 2.27
N VAL A 43 5.11 0.13 1.30
CA VAL A 43 5.71 0.49 0.03
C VAL A 43 4.63 0.41 -1.03
N PHE A 44 4.29 1.55 -1.62
CA PHE A 44 3.25 1.63 -2.64
C PHE A 44 3.87 1.86 -4.01
N SER A 45 3.30 1.19 -4.99
CA SER A 45 3.66 1.43 -6.39
C SER A 45 3.20 2.82 -6.80
N PRO A 46 3.93 3.49 -7.72
CA PRO A 46 3.64 4.88 -8.04
C PRO A 46 2.44 5.05 -8.96
N LEU A 47 1.83 6.22 -8.87
CA LEU A 47 0.81 6.75 -9.78
C LEU A 47 -0.35 5.77 -10.02
N THR A 48 -0.49 5.26 -11.24
CA THR A 48 -1.64 4.44 -11.61
C THR A 48 -1.65 3.08 -10.90
N ASN A 49 -0.54 2.66 -10.36
CA ASN A 49 -0.46 1.41 -9.60
C ASN A 49 -0.70 1.60 -8.10
N TRP A 50 -1.03 2.81 -7.69
CA TRP A 50 -1.36 3.12 -6.31
C TRP A 50 -2.63 2.36 -5.91
N PRO A 51 -2.63 1.65 -4.78
CA PRO A 51 -3.78 0.84 -4.37
C PRO A 51 -4.87 1.72 -3.76
N ARG A 52 -5.72 2.28 -4.60
CA ARG A 52 -6.69 3.30 -4.20
C ARG A 52 -7.70 2.84 -3.16
N GLU A 53 -8.14 1.60 -3.26
CA GLU A 53 -9.11 1.07 -2.29
C GLU A 53 -8.47 0.89 -0.91
N VAL A 54 -7.24 0.42 -0.88
CA VAL A 54 -6.49 0.31 0.38
C VAL A 54 -6.19 1.69 0.94
N ASP A 55 -5.82 2.63 0.09
CA ASP A 55 -5.59 4.02 0.46
C ASP A 55 -6.80 4.59 1.20
N ALA A 56 -7.97 4.51 0.59
CA ALA A 56 -9.20 5.05 1.20
C ALA A 56 -9.56 4.32 2.50
N ALA A 57 -9.47 3.00 2.49
CA ALA A 57 -9.84 2.20 3.66
C ALA A 57 -8.87 2.42 4.83
N LEU A 58 -7.58 2.51 4.54
CA LEU A 58 -6.58 2.75 5.57
C LEU A 58 -6.71 4.17 6.14
N ALA A 59 -6.97 5.15 5.28
CA ALA A 59 -7.19 6.51 5.75
C ALA A 59 -8.38 6.59 6.72
N ALA A 60 -9.46 5.91 6.38
CA ALA A 60 -10.63 5.85 7.26
C ALA A 60 -10.31 5.16 8.58
N LYS A 61 -9.55 4.07 8.53
CA LYS A 61 -9.14 3.35 9.72
C LYS A 61 -8.27 4.21 10.64
N LEU A 62 -7.30 4.90 10.09
CA LEU A 62 -6.41 5.76 10.87
C LEU A 62 -7.16 6.91 11.52
N LYS A 63 -8.11 7.51 10.80
CA LYS A 63 -8.92 8.58 11.36
C LYS A 63 -9.83 8.09 12.48
N ALA A 64 -10.33 6.87 12.36
CA ALA A 64 -11.26 6.32 13.35
C ALA A 64 -10.54 5.76 14.58
N GLU A 65 -9.43 5.06 14.37
CA GLU A 65 -8.75 4.31 15.43
C GLU A 65 -7.45 4.94 15.90
N GLY A 66 -6.91 5.87 15.10
CA GLY A 66 -5.61 6.44 15.38
C GLY A 66 -4.49 5.52 14.90
N GLY A 67 -3.27 5.85 15.29
CA GLY A 67 -2.10 5.10 14.88
C GLY A 67 -1.28 5.87 13.86
N HIS A 68 -0.19 5.27 13.44
CA HIS A 68 0.77 5.90 12.55
C HIS A 68 1.40 4.88 11.62
N VAL A 69 1.55 5.24 10.35
CA VAL A 69 2.25 4.41 9.36
C VAL A 69 3.23 5.27 8.58
N GLU A 70 4.22 4.63 8.00
CA GLU A 70 5.13 5.28 7.06
C GLU A 70 4.84 4.74 5.67
N ILE A 71 4.91 5.62 4.68
CA ILE A 71 4.68 5.24 3.29
C ILE A 71 5.87 5.65 2.45
N ASP A 72 6.45 4.67 1.75
CA ASP A 72 7.52 4.91 0.79
C ASP A 72 6.97 4.72 -0.61
N SER A 73 7.20 5.72 -1.46
CA SER A 73 6.83 5.63 -2.87
C SER A 73 7.61 6.65 -3.68
N HIS A 74 7.62 6.52 -4.99
CA HIS A 74 8.26 7.49 -5.85
C HIS A 74 7.34 8.66 -6.18
N PHE A 75 6.09 8.37 -6.56
CA PHE A 75 5.10 9.38 -6.87
C PHE A 75 3.75 8.95 -6.34
N ALA A 76 3.12 9.84 -5.60
CA ALA A 76 1.74 9.63 -5.18
C ALA A 76 0.80 10.24 -6.23
N PRO A 77 -0.36 9.65 -6.45
CA PRO A 77 -1.37 10.25 -7.31
C PRO A 77 -2.04 11.41 -6.61
N LYS A 78 -2.67 12.29 -7.39
CA LYS A 78 -3.55 13.31 -6.84
C LYS A 78 -4.72 12.65 -6.12
N GLY A 79 -5.14 13.25 -5.04
CA GLY A 79 -6.34 12.79 -4.33
C GLY A 79 -6.13 11.58 -3.46
N SER A 80 -4.88 11.25 -3.10
CA SER A 80 -4.64 10.21 -2.12
C SER A 80 -5.26 10.59 -0.79
N CYS A 81 -6.08 9.70 -0.24
CA CYS A 81 -6.71 9.93 1.05
C CYS A 81 -5.68 9.92 2.18
N LEU A 82 -4.66 9.06 2.08
CA LEU A 82 -3.61 8.95 3.09
C LEU A 82 -2.73 10.18 3.15
N LEU A 83 -2.54 10.87 2.02
CA LEU A 83 -1.69 12.06 1.95
C LEU A 83 -2.49 13.34 2.10
N ALA A 84 -3.79 13.25 2.31
CA ALA A 84 -4.63 14.40 2.55
C ALA A 84 -4.32 15.04 3.91
N PRO A 85 -4.60 16.33 4.10
CA PRO A 85 -4.36 17.01 5.38
C PRO A 85 -4.98 16.31 6.58
N GLU A 86 -6.12 15.67 6.39
CA GLU A 86 -6.83 14.99 7.47
C GLU A 86 -6.04 13.82 8.06
N CYS A 87 -5.11 13.25 7.30
CA CYS A 87 -4.29 12.14 7.75
C CYS A 87 -2.88 12.55 8.12
N ALA A 88 -2.57 13.84 8.13
CA ALA A 88 -1.19 14.31 8.33
C ALA A 88 -0.56 13.83 9.63
N GLU A 89 -1.37 13.65 10.67
CA GLU A 89 -0.89 13.17 11.97
C GLU A 89 -0.60 11.68 11.98
N HIS A 90 -1.10 10.94 11.01
CA HIS A 90 -1.06 9.48 11.00
C HIS A 90 -0.09 8.91 9.98
N VAL A 91 0.45 9.73 9.08
CA VAL A 91 1.23 9.25 7.96
C VAL A 91 2.51 10.04 7.80
N ALA A 92 3.64 9.34 7.78
CA ALA A 92 4.92 9.90 7.34
C ALA A 92 5.16 9.42 5.91
N TYR A 93 5.33 10.36 4.99
CA TYR A 93 5.49 10.03 3.58
C TYR A 93 6.91 10.32 3.12
N HIS A 94 7.53 9.30 2.53
CA HIS A 94 8.89 9.41 1.98
C HIS A 94 8.83 9.18 0.47
N SER A 95 9.38 10.11 -0.28
CA SER A 95 9.36 10.03 -1.72
C SER A 95 10.66 10.57 -2.29
N ASP A 96 11.12 9.97 -3.38
CA ASP A 96 12.27 10.48 -4.11
C ASP A 96 11.94 11.70 -4.95
N PHE A 97 10.64 11.91 -5.22
CA PHE A 97 10.17 12.99 -6.08
C PHE A 97 9.04 13.74 -5.41
N PHE A 98 8.92 15.03 -5.69
CA PHE A 98 7.83 15.86 -5.19
C PHE A 98 6.71 15.94 -6.22
N GLY A 99 5.50 15.52 -5.83
CA GLY A 99 4.28 15.82 -6.54
C GLY A 99 3.54 16.93 -5.79
N GLU A 100 2.36 17.26 -6.27
CA GLU A 100 1.55 18.32 -5.63
C GLU A 100 1.22 18.01 -4.17
N GLU A 101 0.87 16.76 -3.89
CA GLU A 101 0.53 16.34 -2.54
C GLU A 101 1.74 16.49 -1.60
N ARG A 102 2.91 16.11 -2.08
CA ARG A 102 4.12 16.19 -1.28
C ARG A 102 4.52 17.63 -0.99
N ILE A 103 4.38 18.51 -1.99
CA ILE A 103 4.69 19.92 -1.82
C ILE A 103 3.77 20.53 -0.77
N SER A 104 2.48 20.21 -0.86
CA SER A 104 1.51 20.70 0.12
C SER A 104 1.86 20.24 1.53
N SER A 105 2.23 18.98 1.67
CA SER A 105 2.60 18.41 2.95
C SER A 105 3.87 19.04 3.52
N SER A 106 4.86 19.31 2.69
CA SER A 106 6.14 19.86 3.16
C SER A 106 6.06 21.31 3.59
N ARG A 107 5.01 22.01 3.22
CA ARG A 107 4.83 23.42 3.61
C ARG A 107 4.25 23.60 5.00
N ARG A 108 3.91 22.50 5.64
CA ARG A 108 3.43 22.55 7.01
C ARG A 108 4.58 22.42 7.97
#